data_ab157ed778d40890ac622344543f3b6c
#
_entry.id   ab157ed778d40890ac622344543f3b6c
#
_cell.length_a   1.000
_cell.length_b   1.000
_cell.length_c   1.000
_cell.angle_alpha   90.00
_cell.angle_beta   90.00
_cell.angle_gamma   90.00
#
_symmetry.space_group_name_H-M   'P 1'
#
loop_
_entity.id
_entity.type
_entity.pdbx_description
1 polymer ?
#
loop_
_entity_poly.entity_id
_entity_poly.type
_entity_poly.pdbx_seq_one_letter_code
_entity_poly.pdbx_strand_id
1 'polypeptide(L)'
;MIAQKYRAYLKLEKGLSANSVEAYLMDYQRLARYCEAHEIDVVHATFDDLQAFVFDISKEIISVRTLARLIAGIHSFYRFLLYHNYIEQDPSELIETPKKELHLPDVLSTEEIDRMIAQIDMSKSESHRNRAIIEMLYGSGLRVSELVNLQLSNIYLQEGYMRITGKGSKQRLVPISPVAIEWFAYWLQDRNALDIKPEATDIAFVNRYGRQLTRAMIVTIIKRLAEAAGI
;
A
#
# COMPACT_ATOMS: atom_id res chain seq x y z
N MET A 1 -26.46 10.11 -1.75
CA MET A 1 -27.20 8.82 -1.78
C MET A 1 -26.55 7.78 -2.69
N ILE A 2 -26.17 8.08 -3.95
CA ILE A 2 -25.54 7.11 -4.88
C ILE A 2 -24.20 6.59 -4.41
N ALA A 3 -23.32 7.45 -3.85
CA ALA A 3 -22.01 7.07 -3.31
C ALA A 3 -22.07 5.98 -2.23
N GLN A 4 -23.09 6.01 -1.37
CA GLN A 4 -23.26 4.99 -0.33
C GLN A 4 -23.65 3.64 -0.93
N LYS A 5 -24.53 3.65 -1.94
CA LYS A 5 -24.93 2.43 -2.67
C LYS A 5 -23.73 1.85 -3.46
N TYR A 6 -22.93 2.71 -4.11
CA TYR A 6 -21.72 2.29 -4.78
C TYR A 6 -20.70 1.70 -3.80
N ARG A 7 -20.51 2.31 -2.62
CA ARG A 7 -19.66 1.73 -1.55
C ARG A 7 -20.14 0.34 -1.14
N ALA A 8 -21.45 0.17 -0.95
CA ALA A 8 -22.04 -1.12 -0.59
C ALA A 8 -21.78 -2.18 -1.69
N TYR A 9 -22.02 -1.85 -2.95
CA TYR A 9 -21.74 -2.69 -4.09
C TYR A 9 -20.26 -3.15 -4.15
N LEU A 10 -19.33 -2.19 -4.04
CA LEU A 10 -17.89 -2.53 -4.05
C LEU A 10 -17.49 -3.47 -2.91
N LYS A 11 -18.07 -3.25 -1.72
CA LYS A 11 -17.73 -4.03 -0.53
C LYS A 11 -18.43 -5.38 -0.48
N LEU A 12 -19.74 -5.43 -0.74
CA LEU A 12 -20.58 -6.60 -0.50
C LEU A 12 -20.72 -7.49 -1.74
N GLU A 13 -20.89 -6.90 -2.92
CA GLU A 13 -21.08 -7.66 -4.15
C GLU A 13 -19.76 -7.97 -4.85
N LYS A 14 -18.83 -7.00 -4.90
CA LYS A 14 -17.50 -7.20 -5.48
C LYS A 14 -16.46 -7.77 -4.52
N GLY A 15 -16.74 -7.80 -3.22
CA GLY A 15 -15.83 -8.35 -2.21
C GLY A 15 -14.48 -7.64 -2.14
N LEU A 16 -14.42 -6.34 -2.49
CA LEU A 16 -13.15 -5.62 -2.54
C LEU A 16 -12.63 -5.29 -1.15
N SER A 17 -11.29 -5.24 -1.03
CA SER A 17 -10.63 -4.79 0.19
C SER A 17 -10.96 -3.32 0.53
N ALA A 18 -10.89 -2.95 1.81
CA ALA A 18 -11.15 -1.58 2.25
C ALA A 18 -10.35 -0.53 1.46
N ASN A 19 -9.06 -0.78 1.21
CA ASN A 19 -8.20 0.10 0.43
C ASN A 19 -8.65 0.22 -1.04
N SER A 20 -9.14 -0.87 -1.64
CA SER A 20 -9.67 -0.84 -3.00
C SER A 20 -10.99 -0.06 -3.06
N VAL A 21 -11.88 -0.29 -2.10
CA VAL A 21 -13.14 0.45 -1.99
C VAL A 21 -12.87 1.95 -1.86
N GLU A 22 -11.93 2.34 -0.99
CA GLU A 22 -11.58 3.74 -0.79
C GLU A 22 -10.99 4.37 -2.07
N ALA A 23 -10.10 3.66 -2.77
CA ALA A 23 -9.53 4.13 -4.03
C ALA A 23 -10.61 4.39 -5.09
N TYR A 24 -11.55 3.45 -5.27
CA TYR A 24 -12.66 3.63 -6.22
C TYR A 24 -13.62 4.76 -5.83
N LEU A 25 -13.84 4.94 -4.53
CA LEU A 25 -14.66 6.06 -4.04
C LEU A 25 -13.97 7.42 -4.25
N MET A 26 -12.65 7.50 -4.10
CA MET A 26 -11.89 8.70 -4.42
C MET A 26 -11.99 9.04 -5.91
N ASP A 27 -11.91 8.03 -6.78
CA ASP A 27 -12.07 8.24 -8.22
C ASP A 27 -13.48 8.74 -8.57
N TYR A 28 -14.52 8.12 -7.99
CA TYR A 28 -15.89 8.60 -8.12
C TYR A 28 -16.06 10.05 -7.61
N GLN A 29 -15.50 10.38 -6.44
CA GLN A 29 -15.59 11.73 -5.88
C GLN A 29 -14.91 12.77 -6.75
N ARG A 30 -13.83 12.41 -7.44
CA ARG A 30 -13.14 13.29 -8.38
C ARG A 30 -14.00 13.57 -9.59
N LEU A 31 -14.62 12.52 -10.16
CA LEU A 31 -15.59 12.67 -11.25
C LEU A 31 -16.80 13.48 -10.83
N ALA A 32 -17.40 13.17 -9.67
CA ALA A 32 -18.58 13.86 -9.18
C ALA A 32 -18.35 15.37 -8.98
N ARG A 33 -17.18 15.75 -8.46
CA ARG A 33 -16.80 17.18 -8.32
C ARG A 33 -16.61 17.87 -9.67
N TYR A 34 -16.05 17.17 -10.66
CA TYR A 34 -15.95 17.69 -12.01
C TYR A 34 -17.33 17.93 -12.62
N CYS A 35 -18.21 16.94 -12.53
CA CYS A 35 -19.58 17.03 -13.04
C CYS A 35 -20.35 18.17 -12.37
N GLU A 36 -20.24 18.31 -11.05
CA GLU A 36 -20.86 19.41 -10.30
C GLU A 36 -20.37 20.79 -10.78
N ALA A 37 -19.07 20.94 -11.01
CA ALA A 37 -18.47 22.18 -11.50
C ALA A 37 -18.91 22.56 -12.93
N HIS A 38 -19.39 21.58 -13.73
CA HIS A 38 -19.84 21.77 -15.10
C HIS A 38 -21.37 21.64 -15.24
N GLU A 39 -22.09 21.62 -14.10
CA GLU A 39 -23.57 21.47 -14.07
C GLU A 39 -24.08 20.18 -14.72
N ILE A 40 -23.27 19.11 -14.67
CA ILE A 40 -23.56 17.79 -15.24
C ILE A 40 -24.07 16.87 -14.10
N ASP A 41 -25.16 16.13 -14.34
CA ASP A 41 -25.54 15.04 -13.45
C ASP A 41 -24.59 13.83 -13.70
N VAL A 42 -23.81 13.48 -12.67
CA VAL A 42 -22.83 12.37 -12.74
C VAL A 42 -23.46 11.02 -13.13
N VAL A 43 -24.76 10.82 -12.90
CA VAL A 43 -25.47 9.59 -13.28
C VAL A 43 -25.75 9.56 -14.79
N HIS A 44 -26.04 10.73 -15.37
CA HIS A 44 -26.44 10.90 -16.77
C HIS A 44 -25.36 11.56 -17.64
N ALA A 45 -24.09 11.61 -17.15
CA ALA A 45 -22.98 12.14 -17.93
C ALA A 45 -22.81 11.32 -19.23
N THR A 46 -22.56 12.02 -20.31
CA THR A 46 -22.35 11.43 -21.64
C THR A 46 -20.91 10.95 -21.84
N PHE A 47 -20.65 10.24 -22.93
CA PHE A 47 -19.29 9.88 -23.34
C PHE A 47 -18.40 11.13 -23.50
N ASP A 48 -18.94 12.19 -24.13
CA ASP A 48 -18.19 13.43 -24.37
C ASP A 48 -17.81 14.12 -23.05
N ASP A 49 -18.71 14.14 -22.07
CA ASP A 49 -18.44 14.69 -20.73
C ASP A 49 -17.30 13.92 -20.03
N LEU A 50 -17.34 12.60 -20.11
CA LEU A 50 -16.31 11.76 -19.54
C LEU A 50 -14.97 11.87 -20.26
N GLN A 51 -15.00 12.02 -21.57
CA GLN A 51 -13.81 12.24 -22.38
C GLN A 51 -13.17 13.60 -22.02
N ALA A 52 -13.98 14.66 -21.87
CA ALA A 52 -13.51 15.97 -21.44
C ALA A 52 -12.90 15.90 -20.04
N PHE A 53 -13.55 15.20 -19.10
CA PHE A 53 -12.99 14.96 -17.76
C PHE A 53 -11.63 14.27 -17.82
N VAL A 54 -11.50 13.17 -18.56
CA VAL A 54 -10.23 12.42 -18.69
C VAL A 54 -9.15 13.30 -19.33
N PHE A 55 -9.51 14.11 -20.33
CA PHE A 55 -8.60 15.05 -20.97
C PHE A 55 -8.10 16.11 -19.99
N ASP A 56 -8.98 16.72 -19.18
CA ASP A 56 -8.56 17.74 -18.21
C ASP A 56 -7.66 17.16 -17.11
N ILE A 57 -8.01 15.97 -16.62
CA ILE A 57 -7.15 15.25 -15.67
C ILE A 57 -5.78 14.90 -16.28
N SER A 58 -5.71 14.58 -17.57
CA SER A 58 -4.45 14.25 -18.25
C SER A 58 -3.49 15.43 -18.35
N LYS A 59 -3.99 16.67 -18.28
CA LYS A 59 -3.17 17.89 -18.23
C LYS A 59 -2.53 18.13 -16.86
N GLU A 60 -3.11 17.56 -15.81
CA GLU A 60 -2.49 17.60 -14.49
C GLU A 60 -1.22 16.73 -14.50
N ILE A 61 -0.26 17.03 -13.61
CA ILE A 61 0.98 16.24 -13.48
C ILE A 61 0.67 14.92 -12.77
N ILE A 62 0.00 14.01 -13.46
CA ILE A 62 -0.29 12.66 -12.95
C ILE A 62 0.41 11.59 -13.80
N SER A 63 0.81 10.49 -13.15
CA SER A 63 1.40 9.37 -13.87
C SER A 63 0.38 8.65 -14.74
N VAL A 64 0.82 8.08 -15.87
CA VAL A 64 0.01 7.22 -16.76
C VAL A 64 -0.68 6.09 -15.96
N ARG A 65 0.01 5.54 -14.96
CA ARG A 65 -0.55 4.52 -14.05
C ARG A 65 -1.72 5.06 -13.22
N THR A 66 -1.62 6.29 -12.74
CA THR A 66 -2.69 6.95 -11.97
C THR A 66 -3.90 7.24 -12.86
N LEU A 67 -3.68 7.73 -14.08
CA LEU A 67 -4.74 7.97 -15.06
C LEU A 67 -5.45 6.66 -15.43
N ALA A 68 -4.70 5.59 -15.74
CA ALA A 68 -5.27 4.29 -16.05
C ALA A 68 -6.10 3.71 -14.88
N ARG A 69 -5.67 3.93 -13.62
CA ARG A 69 -6.43 3.53 -12.43
C ARG A 69 -7.72 4.34 -12.29
N LEU A 70 -7.66 5.66 -12.53
CA LEU A 70 -8.82 6.54 -12.50
C LEU A 70 -9.88 6.09 -13.53
N ILE A 71 -9.47 5.83 -14.77
CA ILE A 71 -10.37 5.34 -15.83
C ILE A 71 -11.01 4.00 -15.42
N ALA A 72 -10.23 3.08 -14.81
CA ALA A 72 -10.79 1.84 -14.28
C ALA A 72 -11.82 2.09 -13.15
N GLY A 73 -11.63 3.15 -12.35
CA GLY A 73 -12.60 3.61 -11.35
C GLY A 73 -13.91 4.12 -11.99
N ILE A 74 -13.80 4.91 -13.06
CA ILE A 74 -14.95 5.40 -13.84
C ILE A 74 -15.74 4.23 -14.43
N HIS A 75 -15.07 3.30 -15.11
CA HIS A 75 -15.72 2.09 -15.64
C HIS A 75 -16.42 1.28 -14.55
N SER A 76 -15.81 1.17 -13.38
CA SER A 76 -16.42 0.46 -12.25
C SER A 76 -17.71 1.14 -11.77
N PHE A 77 -17.72 2.48 -11.73
CA PHE A 77 -18.89 3.24 -11.33
C PHE A 77 -20.03 3.12 -12.33
N TYR A 78 -19.79 3.30 -13.63
CA TYR A 78 -20.84 3.20 -14.65
C TYR A 78 -21.35 1.76 -14.81
N ARG A 79 -20.49 0.74 -14.68
CA ARG A 79 -20.93 -0.66 -14.59
C ARG A 79 -21.83 -0.91 -13.38
N PHE A 80 -21.58 -0.28 -12.24
CA PHE A 80 -22.50 -0.33 -11.10
C PHE A 80 -23.84 0.31 -11.45
N LEU A 81 -23.86 1.48 -12.10
CA LEU A 81 -25.09 2.13 -12.51
C LEU A 81 -25.90 1.28 -13.48
N LEU A 82 -25.22 0.70 -14.49
CA LEU A 82 -25.86 -0.19 -15.48
C LEU A 82 -26.42 -1.46 -14.82
N TYR A 83 -25.62 -2.10 -13.94
CA TYR A 83 -26.02 -3.34 -13.26
C TYR A 83 -27.26 -3.15 -12.37
N HIS A 84 -27.42 -1.99 -11.76
CA HIS A 84 -28.56 -1.65 -10.91
C HIS A 84 -29.67 -0.90 -11.66
N ASN A 85 -29.66 -0.87 -12.97
CA ASN A 85 -30.67 -0.22 -13.84
C ASN A 85 -30.86 1.27 -13.54
N TYR A 86 -29.82 2.00 -13.15
CA TYR A 86 -29.83 3.46 -13.08
C TYR A 86 -29.66 4.12 -14.45
N ILE A 87 -29.00 3.43 -15.36
CA ILE A 87 -28.77 3.83 -16.76
C ILE A 87 -29.01 2.63 -17.67
N GLU A 88 -29.33 2.91 -18.95
CA GLU A 88 -29.56 1.87 -19.96
C GLU A 88 -28.29 1.50 -20.75
N GLN A 89 -27.32 2.42 -20.82
CA GLN A 89 -26.06 2.25 -21.54
C GLN A 89 -24.90 2.78 -20.70
N ASP A 90 -23.73 2.14 -20.80
CA ASP A 90 -22.51 2.58 -20.12
C ASP A 90 -21.79 3.64 -20.96
N PRO A 91 -21.81 4.94 -20.57
CA PRO A 91 -21.14 5.99 -21.33
C PRO A 91 -19.61 5.88 -21.27
N SER A 92 -19.07 5.10 -20.33
CA SER A 92 -17.62 4.94 -20.17
C SER A 92 -17.03 3.84 -21.06
N GLU A 93 -17.84 3.00 -21.71
CA GLU A 93 -17.39 1.79 -22.41
C GLU A 93 -16.29 2.06 -23.44
N LEU A 94 -16.39 3.17 -24.19
CA LEU A 94 -15.45 3.55 -25.25
C LEU A 94 -14.25 4.37 -24.74
N ILE A 95 -14.15 4.66 -23.46
CA ILE A 95 -12.98 5.39 -22.91
C ILE A 95 -11.76 4.46 -22.89
N GLU A 96 -10.77 4.81 -23.70
CA GLU A 96 -9.54 4.04 -23.79
C GLU A 96 -8.64 4.24 -22.56
N THR A 97 -8.16 3.15 -22.03
CA THR A 97 -7.13 3.19 -20.97
C THR A 97 -5.76 3.36 -21.61
N PRO A 98 -4.95 4.36 -21.20
CA PRO A 98 -3.63 4.55 -21.77
C PRO A 98 -2.75 3.32 -21.56
N LYS A 99 -1.99 2.95 -22.60
CA LYS A 99 -1.06 1.82 -22.56
C LYS A 99 0.03 2.11 -21.53
N LYS A 100 0.21 1.18 -20.60
CA LYS A 100 1.30 1.24 -19.62
C LYS A 100 2.56 0.70 -20.28
N GLU A 101 3.62 1.50 -20.27
CA GLU A 101 4.93 0.96 -20.53
C GLU A 101 5.31 -0.02 -19.40
N LEU A 102 5.79 -1.19 -19.81
CA LEU A 102 6.27 -2.20 -18.87
C LEU A 102 7.65 -1.75 -18.36
N HIS A 103 7.67 -0.97 -17.29
CA HIS A 103 8.92 -0.64 -16.62
C HIS A 103 9.24 -1.76 -15.64
N LEU A 104 10.33 -2.49 -15.91
CA LEU A 104 10.83 -3.50 -14.96
C LEU A 104 11.28 -2.76 -13.69
N PRO A 105 10.89 -3.24 -12.51
CA PRO A 105 11.34 -2.61 -11.28
C PRO A 105 12.86 -2.75 -11.13
N ASP A 106 13.50 -1.68 -10.68
CA ASP A 106 14.89 -1.74 -10.21
C ASP A 106 14.96 -2.64 -8.99
N VAL A 107 15.88 -3.58 -9.02
CA VAL A 107 16.14 -4.52 -7.92
C VAL A 107 17.52 -4.27 -7.36
N LEU A 108 17.64 -4.27 -6.04
CA LEU A 108 18.93 -4.15 -5.36
C LEU A 108 19.69 -5.48 -5.43
N SER A 109 20.99 -5.41 -5.69
CA SER A 109 21.87 -6.57 -5.55
C SER A 109 22.16 -6.87 -4.08
N THR A 110 22.70 -8.05 -3.80
CA THR A 110 23.14 -8.44 -2.45
C THR A 110 24.19 -7.47 -1.91
N GLU A 111 25.15 -7.09 -2.76
CA GLU A 111 26.22 -6.15 -2.41
C GLU A 111 25.70 -4.75 -2.10
N GLU A 112 24.66 -4.31 -2.78
CA GLU A 112 23.99 -3.04 -2.48
C GLU A 112 23.28 -3.08 -1.13
N ILE A 113 22.61 -4.17 -0.82
CA ILE A 113 21.96 -4.37 0.50
C ILE A 113 23.02 -4.40 1.60
N ASP A 114 24.14 -5.09 1.41
CA ASP A 114 25.23 -5.13 2.37
C ASP A 114 25.84 -3.72 2.59
N ARG A 115 26.00 -2.94 1.52
CA ARG A 115 26.44 -1.53 1.64
C ARG A 115 25.46 -0.68 2.41
N MET A 116 24.14 -0.85 2.17
CA MET A 116 23.12 -0.14 2.95
C MET A 116 23.17 -0.51 4.43
N ILE A 117 23.30 -1.78 4.73
CA ILE A 117 23.44 -2.29 6.08
C ILE A 117 24.64 -1.70 6.80
N ALA A 118 25.77 -1.57 6.10
CA ALA A 118 27.01 -0.98 6.65
C ALA A 118 26.85 0.52 7.01
N GLN A 119 25.82 1.21 6.49
CA GLN A 119 25.52 2.60 6.86
C GLN A 119 24.72 2.73 8.17
N ILE A 120 24.31 1.63 8.78
CA ILE A 120 23.59 1.68 10.05
C ILE A 120 24.55 2.10 11.17
N ASP A 121 24.34 3.29 11.72
CA ASP A 121 25.11 3.79 12.87
C ASP A 121 24.73 3.02 14.13
N MET A 122 25.58 2.07 14.54
CA MET A 122 25.36 1.19 15.68
C MET A 122 25.37 1.93 17.05
N SER A 123 25.76 3.20 17.09
CA SER A 123 25.67 4.03 18.30
C SER A 123 24.26 4.54 18.60
N LYS A 124 23.35 4.43 17.63
CA LYS A 124 21.95 4.90 17.75
C LYS A 124 21.06 3.84 18.41
N SER A 125 20.14 4.28 19.22
CA SER A 125 19.18 3.40 19.92
C SER A 125 18.25 2.62 19.00
N GLU A 126 18.06 3.06 17.75
CA GLU A 126 17.26 2.38 16.74
C GLU A 126 18.04 1.46 15.79
N SER A 127 19.34 1.28 16.02
CA SER A 127 20.23 0.52 15.11
C SER A 127 19.81 -0.94 14.97
N HIS A 128 19.62 -1.66 16.06
CA HIS A 128 19.19 -3.06 16.05
C HIS A 128 17.83 -3.22 15.36
N ARG A 129 16.89 -2.30 15.64
CA ARG A 129 15.59 -2.28 14.94
C ARG A 129 15.76 -2.13 13.44
N ASN A 130 16.52 -1.13 13.01
CA ASN A 130 16.69 -0.83 11.59
C ASN A 130 17.40 -1.98 10.87
N ARG A 131 18.38 -2.61 11.51
CA ARG A 131 19.04 -3.81 10.98
C ARG A 131 18.05 -4.97 10.86
N ALA A 132 17.30 -5.30 11.92
CA ALA A 132 16.30 -6.36 11.90
C ALA A 132 15.22 -6.12 10.82
N ILE A 133 14.81 -4.87 10.59
CA ILE A 133 13.87 -4.50 9.52
C ILE A 133 14.42 -4.90 8.16
N ILE A 134 15.67 -4.54 7.84
CA ILE A 134 16.27 -4.86 6.53
C ILE A 134 16.42 -6.36 6.37
N GLU A 135 16.95 -7.05 7.38
CA GLU A 135 17.14 -8.51 7.35
C GLU A 135 15.80 -9.26 7.15
N MET A 136 14.73 -8.82 7.81
CA MET A 136 13.41 -9.43 7.61
C MET A 136 12.78 -9.08 6.26
N LEU A 137 12.93 -7.85 5.78
CA LEU A 137 12.41 -7.46 4.45
C LEU A 137 13.12 -8.24 3.35
N TYR A 138 14.43 -8.29 3.38
CA TYR A 138 15.25 -8.94 2.36
C TYR A 138 15.23 -10.46 2.50
N GLY A 139 15.61 -10.97 3.67
CA GLY A 139 15.78 -12.41 3.90
C GLY A 139 14.48 -13.20 3.88
N SER A 140 13.34 -12.56 4.19
CA SER A 140 12.03 -13.23 4.23
C SER A 140 11.06 -12.74 3.13
N GLY A 141 11.46 -11.77 2.30
CA GLY A 141 10.64 -11.24 1.20
C GLY A 141 9.31 -10.63 1.68
N LEU A 142 9.31 -9.99 2.85
CA LEU A 142 8.10 -9.37 3.39
C LEU A 142 7.75 -8.10 2.62
N ARG A 143 6.43 -7.88 2.40
CA ARG A 143 5.97 -6.56 2.00
C ARG A 143 6.08 -5.58 3.17
N VAL A 144 6.36 -4.31 2.90
CA VAL A 144 6.42 -3.27 3.94
C VAL A 144 5.16 -3.24 4.81
N SER A 145 3.98 -3.44 4.20
CA SER A 145 2.71 -3.52 4.96
C SER A 145 2.61 -4.74 5.86
N GLU A 146 3.22 -5.86 5.49
CA GLU A 146 3.27 -7.07 6.31
C GLU A 146 4.23 -6.87 7.49
N LEU A 147 5.39 -6.27 7.23
CA LEU A 147 6.37 -5.97 8.28
C LEU A 147 5.82 -5.04 9.37
N VAL A 148 5.19 -3.91 8.97
CA VAL A 148 4.66 -2.95 9.96
C VAL A 148 3.51 -3.51 10.79
N ASN A 149 2.77 -4.49 10.26
CA ASN A 149 1.66 -5.16 10.95
C ASN A 149 2.08 -6.50 11.56
N LEU A 150 3.36 -6.84 11.55
CA LEU A 150 3.86 -8.09 12.12
C LEU A 150 3.68 -8.08 13.64
N GLN A 151 3.02 -9.13 14.13
CA GLN A 151 2.76 -9.32 15.56
C GLN A 151 3.81 -10.23 16.18
N LEU A 152 4.21 -9.95 17.41
CA LEU A 152 5.11 -10.82 18.17
C LEU A 152 4.56 -12.24 18.32
N SER A 153 3.25 -12.35 18.57
CA SER A 153 2.55 -13.63 18.69
C SER A 153 2.55 -14.47 17.41
N ASN A 154 2.98 -13.90 16.28
CA ASN A 154 3.09 -14.57 14.99
C ASN A 154 4.55 -14.90 14.59
N ILE A 155 5.52 -14.68 15.48
CA ILE A 155 6.95 -14.93 15.23
C ILE A 155 7.39 -16.11 16.11
N TYR A 156 7.88 -17.17 15.47
CA TYR A 156 8.32 -18.41 16.10
C TYR A 156 9.83 -18.53 15.90
N LEU A 157 10.60 -17.80 16.75
CA LEU A 157 12.05 -17.68 16.57
C LEU A 157 12.80 -19.00 16.76
N GLN A 158 12.35 -19.87 17.66
CA GLN A 158 12.99 -21.15 17.90
C GLN A 158 12.80 -22.10 16.71
N GLU A 159 11.65 -22.03 16.07
CA GLU A 159 11.29 -22.82 14.91
C GLU A 159 11.75 -22.21 13.59
N GLY A 160 12.21 -20.95 13.62
CA GLY A 160 12.77 -20.25 12.46
C GLY A 160 11.75 -19.81 11.41
N TYR A 161 10.49 -19.58 11.80
CA TYR A 161 9.47 -19.08 10.88
C TYR A 161 8.55 -18.03 11.52
N MET A 162 7.80 -17.32 10.68
CA MET A 162 6.72 -16.42 11.09
C MET A 162 5.46 -16.67 10.26
N ARG A 163 4.31 -16.36 10.85
CA ARG A 163 3.00 -16.43 10.19
C ARG A 163 2.60 -15.05 9.69
N ILE A 164 2.44 -14.90 8.39
CA ILE A 164 2.10 -13.63 7.74
C ILE A 164 0.68 -13.70 7.19
N THR A 165 -0.14 -12.71 7.53
CA THR A 165 -1.45 -12.51 6.93
C THR A 165 -1.33 -11.56 5.74
N GLY A 166 -1.58 -12.06 4.54
CA GLY A 166 -1.50 -11.33 3.29
C GLY A 166 -2.84 -10.80 2.79
N LYS A 167 -2.89 -10.46 1.51
CA LYS A 167 -4.09 -9.96 0.84
C LYS A 167 -5.23 -11.00 0.91
N GLY A 168 -6.43 -10.53 1.27
CA GLY A 168 -7.62 -11.40 1.41
C GLY A 168 -7.59 -12.27 2.66
N SER A 169 -6.87 -11.85 3.72
CA SER A 169 -6.73 -12.58 4.99
C SER A 169 -6.11 -13.99 4.85
N LYS A 170 -5.45 -14.26 3.71
CA LYS A 170 -4.73 -15.51 3.50
C LYS A 170 -3.47 -15.53 4.35
N GLN A 171 -3.27 -16.60 5.11
CA GLN A 171 -2.09 -16.80 5.93
C GLN A 171 -1.07 -17.65 5.20
N ARG A 172 0.22 -17.33 5.39
CA ARG A 172 1.34 -18.16 4.96
C ARG A 172 2.42 -18.20 6.02
N LEU A 173 3.15 -19.30 6.09
CA LEU A 173 4.38 -19.41 6.86
C LEU A 173 5.54 -18.90 6.00
N VAL A 174 6.41 -18.12 6.62
CA VAL A 174 7.58 -17.53 5.98
C VAL A 174 8.80 -17.86 6.83
N PRO A 175 9.84 -18.46 6.27
CA PRO A 175 11.06 -18.73 7.02
C PRO A 175 11.77 -17.44 7.41
N ILE A 176 12.49 -17.47 8.53
CA ILE A 176 13.34 -16.37 9.00
C ILE A 176 14.78 -16.82 8.91
N SER A 177 15.65 -16.05 8.27
CA SER A 177 17.06 -16.37 8.18
C SER A 177 17.71 -16.30 9.58
N PRO A 178 18.79 -17.09 9.83
CA PRO A 178 19.51 -17.04 11.12
C PRO A 178 19.97 -15.62 11.47
N VAL A 179 20.43 -14.86 10.49
CA VAL A 179 20.87 -13.46 10.69
C VAL A 179 19.70 -12.57 11.10
N ALA A 180 18.53 -12.72 10.47
CA ALA A 180 17.34 -11.98 10.85
C ALA A 180 16.86 -12.33 12.26
N ILE A 181 16.94 -13.61 12.68
CA ILE A 181 16.63 -14.06 14.04
C ILE A 181 17.54 -13.38 15.05
N GLU A 182 18.86 -13.36 14.79
CA GLU A 182 19.86 -12.74 15.66
C GLU A 182 19.57 -11.23 15.87
N TRP A 183 19.43 -10.49 14.77
CA TRP A 183 19.17 -9.05 14.87
C TRP A 183 17.81 -8.72 15.44
N PHE A 184 16.82 -9.57 15.21
CA PHE A 184 15.52 -9.41 15.83
C PHE A 184 15.58 -9.68 17.35
N ALA A 185 16.41 -10.61 17.80
CA ALA A 185 16.61 -10.86 19.22
C ALA A 185 17.26 -9.65 19.94
N TYR A 186 18.26 -8.99 19.32
CA TYR A 186 18.82 -7.74 19.85
C TYR A 186 17.76 -6.64 19.89
N TRP A 187 16.98 -6.49 18.80
CA TRP A 187 15.89 -5.53 18.79
C TRP A 187 14.84 -5.81 19.88
N LEU A 188 14.50 -7.05 20.16
CA LEU A 188 13.54 -7.38 21.22
C LEU A 188 14.02 -6.93 22.60
N GLN A 189 15.32 -7.00 22.90
CA GLN A 189 15.88 -6.48 24.15
C GLN A 189 15.68 -4.96 24.23
N ASP A 190 16.04 -4.22 23.17
CA ASP A 190 15.83 -2.77 23.11
C ASP A 190 14.35 -2.41 23.21
N ARG A 191 13.48 -3.14 22.49
CA ARG A 191 12.04 -2.92 22.48
C ARG A 191 11.44 -3.08 23.88
N ASN A 192 11.88 -4.08 24.62
CA ASN A 192 11.37 -4.35 25.97
C ASN A 192 11.77 -3.26 26.99
N ALA A 193 12.77 -2.46 26.70
CA ALA A 193 13.15 -1.31 27.49
C ALA A 193 12.34 -0.04 27.17
N LEU A 194 11.50 -0.05 26.10
CA LEU A 194 10.68 1.08 25.73
C LEU A 194 9.33 1.11 26.47
N ASP A 195 8.77 2.32 26.66
CA ASP A 195 7.37 2.51 27.08
C ASP A 195 6.41 2.18 25.92
N ILE A 196 6.05 0.90 25.79
CA ILE A 196 5.20 0.41 24.70
C ILE A 196 3.75 0.84 24.94
N LYS A 197 3.14 1.48 23.95
CA LYS A 197 1.74 1.89 24.04
C LYS A 197 0.81 0.67 23.96
N PRO A 198 -0.35 0.71 24.65
CA PRO A 198 -1.26 -0.43 24.74
C PRO A 198 -1.65 -1.02 23.38
N GLU A 199 -1.89 -0.16 22.39
CA GLU A 199 -2.25 -0.55 21.02
C GLU A 199 -1.11 -1.21 20.23
N ALA A 200 0.15 -1.09 20.73
CA ALA A 200 1.34 -1.64 20.07
C ALA A 200 2.00 -2.78 20.85
N THR A 201 1.36 -3.30 21.90
CA THR A 201 1.93 -4.33 22.78
C THR A 201 2.36 -5.57 22.00
N ASP A 202 1.57 -6.03 21.07
CA ASP A 202 1.87 -7.21 20.23
C ASP A 202 2.51 -6.85 18.87
N ILE A 203 2.82 -5.58 18.60
CA ILE A 203 3.48 -5.15 17.35
C ILE A 203 4.98 -5.39 17.44
N ALA A 204 5.56 -6.07 16.43
CA ALA A 204 6.98 -6.41 16.44
C ALA A 204 7.88 -5.16 16.31
N PHE A 205 7.54 -4.22 15.43
CA PHE A 205 8.37 -3.04 15.15
C PHE A 205 7.68 -1.74 15.57
N VAL A 206 8.26 -1.08 16.56
CA VAL A 206 7.78 0.18 17.10
C VAL A 206 8.82 1.30 16.96
N ASN A 207 8.38 2.53 17.05
CA ASN A 207 9.25 3.69 17.12
C ASN A 207 9.74 3.95 18.56
N ARG A 208 10.63 4.94 18.74
CA ARG A 208 11.17 5.32 20.05
C ARG A 208 10.12 5.77 21.08
N TYR A 209 8.90 6.02 20.65
CA TYR A 209 7.78 6.40 21.53
C TYR A 209 6.84 5.21 21.84
N GLY A 210 7.26 3.98 21.54
CA GLY A 210 6.48 2.76 21.74
C GLY A 210 5.26 2.60 20.85
N ARG A 211 5.17 3.34 19.73
CA ARG A 211 4.06 3.27 18.76
C ARG A 211 4.47 2.50 17.52
N GLN A 212 3.50 1.83 16.90
CA GLN A 212 3.70 1.12 15.63
C GLN A 212 4.35 2.00 14.57
N LEU A 213 5.32 1.45 13.83
CA LEU A 213 5.91 2.10 12.67
C LEU A 213 4.90 2.18 11.51
N THR A 214 4.93 3.29 10.78
CA THR A 214 4.16 3.43 9.54
C THR A 214 4.97 2.96 8.34
N ARG A 215 4.29 2.63 7.24
CA ARG A 215 4.97 2.32 5.97
C ARG A 215 5.88 3.46 5.50
N ALA A 216 5.45 4.71 5.66
CA ALA A 216 6.24 5.88 5.30
C ALA A 216 7.55 5.96 6.11
N MET A 217 7.52 5.63 7.40
CA MET A 217 8.73 5.59 8.24
C MET A 217 9.71 4.52 7.76
N ILE A 218 9.24 3.31 7.41
CA ILE A 218 10.10 2.25 6.85
C ILE A 218 10.74 2.72 5.54
N VAL A 219 9.94 3.28 4.62
CA VAL A 219 10.46 3.81 3.34
C VAL A 219 11.52 4.90 3.59
N THR A 220 11.30 5.78 4.57
CA THR A 220 12.27 6.81 4.92
C THR A 220 13.58 6.22 5.46
N ILE A 221 13.50 5.18 6.32
CA ILE A 221 14.68 4.49 6.83
C ILE A 221 15.47 3.89 5.66
N ILE A 222 14.81 3.12 4.79
CA ILE A 222 15.45 2.46 3.64
C ILE A 222 16.08 3.49 2.70
N LYS A 223 15.36 4.56 2.33
CA LYS A 223 15.89 5.61 1.45
C LYS A 223 17.12 6.28 2.01
N ARG A 224 17.12 6.65 3.29
CA ARG A 224 18.30 7.27 3.93
C ARG A 224 19.53 6.35 3.89
N LEU A 225 19.34 5.06 4.11
CA LEU A 225 20.45 4.09 4.05
C LEU A 225 20.93 3.88 2.62
N ALA A 226 20.02 3.84 1.63
CA ALA A 226 20.38 3.77 0.22
C ALA A 226 21.17 5.01 -0.23
N GLU A 227 20.68 6.22 0.09
CA GLU A 227 21.36 7.49 -0.19
C GLU A 227 22.76 7.53 0.44
N ALA A 228 22.90 7.10 1.71
CA ALA A 228 24.18 7.03 2.40
C ALA A 228 25.13 6.00 1.77
N ALA A 229 24.60 4.94 1.16
CA ALA A 229 25.37 3.90 0.46
C ALA A 229 25.70 4.27 -1.00
N GLY A 230 25.24 5.41 -1.49
CA GLY A 230 25.40 5.83 -2.89
C GLY A 230 24.57 5.02 -3.88
N ILE A 231 23.36 4.64 -3.49
CA ILE A 231 22.38 3.84 -4.25
C ILE A 231 21.15 4.67 -4.57
#